data_e053c197b4cb69d45eaaae728a7267dd
#
_entry.id   e053c197b4cb69d45eaaae728a7267dd
#
_cell.length_a   1.000
_cell.length_b   1.000
_cell.length_c   1.000
_cell.angle_alpha   90.00
_cell.angle_beta   90.00
_cell.angle_gamma   90.00
#
_symmetry.space_group_name_H-M   'P 1'
#
loop_
_entity.id
_entity.type
_entity.pdbx_description
1 polymer ?
#
loop_
_entity_poly.entity_id
_entity_poly.type
_entity_poly.pdbx_seq_one_letter_code
_entity_poly.pdbx_strand_id
1 'polypeptide(L)'
;MKDDLSVVLCGEAGQGIQTVERFLTRVLKFDGFNVYATKEYMSRVRGGFNSTEIRVSSKNVKAFVNRIDILVTLKKGAVNHLKDRVDDHTVILGEASNVDDGYKFIEVPFTKIATEIGDRIFSNTVAVGTLSAIIGVDFKTLEKYLEEFFSRKGKDVVDKNIQAAKRGFEIGEGLVKEGKIKVEIKKDPNVKDDLLIDGASAIGLGAIAGGCNFISSYPMTPSTGILTFLAEHAKEFGIVAEQAEDEISAVNMAIGAWYAGSRAMVTTAGGGFALMVEGMSLAGMIESPLVVNLGQRPAPATGLPTRTEQGDLLFALYSGHGEFPKILLAPGTLEDAFYLTQKAFYFADKFQVPVIILSDQYLVDSYYNISNLEVPKVQPQKFIVETTKDYKRYQLVENGISPRGIPGGEGLVDVDSDEHDESGHITEDLDIRVKMVEKRLKKFDAIRAEIIPPEFIGPKDYQTLVVGWGSTYPMIREAVENVGDKKMAFLYFKQVYPIHPDAKKYLQSAKKRIIIENNATSQFGQLLKLETGIDFDKKILKYNGMPFSVEELISRLKEGR
;
A
#
# COMPACT_ATOMS: atom_id res chain seq x y z
N MET A 1 25.13 18.30 4.82
CA MET A 1 24.24 17.15 4.57
C MET A 1 23.46 17.39 3.28
N LYS A 2 23.08 16.31 2.67
CA LYS A 2 22.48 16.20 1.34
C LYS A 2 21.08 16.80 1.27
N ASP A 3 20.58 17.06 0.06
CA ASP A 3 19.19 17.44 -0.26
C ASP A 3 18.12 16.39 0.17
N ASP A 4 18.50 15.42 1.01
CA ASP A 4 17.72 14.25 1.40
C ASP A 4 18.19 13.74 2.77
N LEU A 5 17.28 13.65 3.74
CA LEU A 5 17.54 13.32 5.14
C LEU A 5 16.60 12.21 5.61
N SER A 6 17.14 11.18 6.25
CA SER A 6 16.37 10.14 6.95
C SER A 6 16.40 10.37 8.46
N VAL A 7 15.24 10.58 9.06
CA VAL A 7 15.06 10.76 10.51
C VAL A 7 14.27 9.58 11.05
N VAL A 8 14.79 8.93 12.08
CA VAL A 8 14.10 7.82 12.76
C VAL A 8 13.85 8.19 14.22
N LEU A 9 12.61 8.01 14.66
CA LEU A 9 12.26 8.08 16.08
C LEU A 9 11.96 6.66 16.56
N CYS A 10 12.63 6.22 17.61
CA CYS A 10 12.47 4.86 18.16
C CYS A 10 12.20 4.89 19.65
N GLY A 11 11.20 4.13 20.10
CA GLY A 11 10.79 4.02 21.48
C GLY A 11 9.88 2.82 21.74
N GLU A 12 9.17 2.82 22.86
CA GLU A 12 8.28 1.72 23.25
C GLU A 12 6.88 1.85 22.63
N ALA A 13 6.24 0.71 22.37
CA ALA A 13 4.84 0.68 21.99
C ALA A 13 3.97 1.41 23.04
N GLY A 14 3.13 2.34 22.58
CA GLY A 14 2.27 3.18 23.44
C GLY A 14 2.85 4.56 23.81
N GLN A 15 4.10 4.87 23.45
CA GLN A 15 4.70 6.20 23.67
C GLN A 15 4.25 7.26 22.66
N GLY A 16 3.27 6.99 21.79
CA GLY A 16 2.73 7.97 20.83
C GLY A 16 3.63 8.24 19.62
N ILE A 17 4.55 7.35 19.28
CA ILE A 17 5.50 7.50 18.14
C ILE A 17 4.76 7.69 16.82
N GLN A 18 3.66 6.97 16.59
CA GLN A 18 2.82 7.16 15.40
C GLN A 18 2.13 8.53 15.34
N THR A 19 1.84 9.12 16.49
CA THR A 19 1.31 10.50 16.55
C THR A 19 2.37 11.49 16.10
N VAL A 20 3.63 11.27 16.50
CA VAL A 20 4.77 12.09 16.06
C VAL A 20 4.95 12.03 14.55
N GLU A 21 4.86 10.83 13.95
CA GLU A 21 4.93 10.65 12.51
C GLU A 21 3.91 11.54 11.78
N ARG A 22 2.63 11.34 12.08
CA ARG A 22 1.54 12.11 11.46
C ARG A 22 1.68 13.60 11.67
N PHE A 23 2.15 13.99 12.85
CA PHE A 23 2.33 15.38 13.20
C PHE A 23 3.49 16.03 12.44
N LEU A 24 4.69 15.44 12.52
CA LEU A 24 5.89 16.01 11.92
C LEU A 24 5.81 16.01 10.39
N THR A 25 5.31 14.93 9.76
CA THR A 25 5.14 14.89 8.31
C THR A 25 4.19 15.96 7.79
N ARG A 26 3.10 16.24 8.50
CA ARG A 26 2.17 17.33 8.14
C ARG A 26 2.80 18.69 8.25
N VAL A 27 3.49 18.96 9.35
CA VAL A 27 4.22 20.23 9.54
C VAL A 27 5.23 20.44 8.43
N LEU A 28 6.04 19.43 8.13
CA LEU A 28 7.04 19.47 7.06
C LEU A 28 6.40 19.75 5.70
N LYS A 29 5.31 19.05 5.36
CA LYS A 29 4.56 19.26 4.12
C LYS A 29 3.99 20.66 4.03
N PHE A 30 3.36 21.19 5.11
CA PHE A 30 2.84 22.55 5.13
C PHE A 30 3.93 23.61 5.03
N ASP A 31 5.14 23.30 5.44
CA ASP A 31 6.29 24.19 5.31
C ASP A 31 7.02 24.06 3.96
N GLY A 32 6.55 23.16 3.08
CA GLY A 32 7.03 22.99 1.68
C GLY A 32 8.11 21.95 1.50
N PHE A 33 8.23 20.97 2.39
CA PHE A 33 9.15 19.84 2.23
C PHE A 33 8.44 18.62 1.63
N ASN A 34 9.10 17.94 0.70
CA ASN A 34 8.68 16.61 0.29
C ASN A 34 8.98 15.62 1.41
N VAL A 35 8.00 14.78 1.73
CA VAL A 35 8.09 13.83 2.84
C VAL A 35 7.64 12.44 2.40
N TYR A 36 8.33 11.44 2.90
CA TYR A 36 7.93 10.04 2.89
C TYR A 36 8.08 9.50 4.29
N ALA A 37 7.09 8.78 4.80
CA ALA A 37 7.18 8.12 6.07
C ALA A 37 6.72 6.66 5.99
N THR A 38 7.31 5.84 6.85
CA THR A 38 6.90 4.46 7.12
C THR A 38 7.12 4.15 8.58
N LYS A 39 6.55 3.06 9.06
CA LYS A 39 6.58 2.70 10.48
C LYS A 39 6.90 1.22 10.67
N GLU A 40 7.58 0.96 11.77
CA GLU A 40 7.78 -0.37 12.30
C GLU A 40 7.08 -0.47 13.65
N TYR A 41 6.19 -1.43 13.80
CA TYR A 41 5.46 -1.65 15.04
C TYR A 41 5.28 -3.13 15.34
N MET A 42 5.18 -3.43 16.63
CA MET A 42 5.00 -4.80 17.10
C MET A 42 3.53 -5.20 17.06
N SER A 43 3.26 -6.48 16.82
CA SER A 43 1.90 -7.04 16.83
C SER A 43 1.30 -7.18 18.23
N ARG A 44 2.00 -6.71 19.27
CA ARG A 44 1.58 -6.75 20.68
C ARG A 44 1.27 -5.35 21.20
N VAL A 45 0.30 -5.26 22.11
CA VAL A 45 -0.18 -3.97 22.66
C VAL A 45 0.86 -3.27 23.54
N ARG A 46 1.74 -4.03 24.22
CA ARG A 46 2.79 -3.49 25.10
C ARG A 46 4.10 -4.27 24.95
N GLY A 47 5.20 -3.55 25.12
CA GLY A 47 6.57 -4.09 25.01
C GLY A 47 7.07 -4.16 23.56
N GLY A 48 8.39 -4.24 23.41
CA GLY A 48 9.08 -4.15 22.13
C GLY A 48 9.32 -2.71 21.69
N PHE A 49 9.98 -2.55 20.54
CA PHE A 49 10.31 -1.25 19.97
C PHE A 49 9.38 -0.94 18.79
N ASN A 50 8.87 0.27 18.77
CA ASN A 50 8.24 0.85 17.61
C ASN A 50 9.15 1.95 17.08
N SER A 51 9.26 2.05 15.79
CA SER A 51 9.95 3.18 15.15
C SER A 51 9.08 3.80 14.06
N THR A 52 9.29 5.08 13.83
CA THR A 52 8.80 5.76 12.64
C THR A 52 9.98 6.34 11.91
N GLU A 53 9.99 6.19 10.61
CA GLU A 53 10.99 6.73 9.71
C GLU A 53 10.37 7.81 8.84
N ILE A 54 11.02 8.95 8.81
CA ILE A 54 10.59 10.10 8.01
C ILE A 54 11.76 10.50 7.12
N ARG A 55 11.59 10.37 5.82
CA ARG A 55 12.51 10.87 4.81
C ARG A 55 12.03 12.23 4.35
N VAL A 56 12.91 13.23 4.43
CA VAL A 56 12.62 14.62 4.05
C VAL A 56 13.56 15.00 2.91
N SER A 57 13.03 15.55 1.83
CA SER A 57 13.85 15.81 0.64
C SER A 57 13.43 17.09 -0.10
N SER A 58 14.38 17.65 -0.84
CA SER A 58 14.14 18.73 -1.81
C SER A 58 13.40 18.24 -3.06
N LYS A 59 13.29 16.91 -3.24
CA LYS A 59 12.61 16.27 -4.38
C LYS A 59 11.54 15.33 -3.87
N ASN A 60 10.57 15.01 -4.71
CA ASN A 60 9.57 14.00 -4.38
C ASN A 60 10.24 12.63 -4.15
N VAL A 61 10.01 12.04 -2.98
CA VAL A 61 10.58 10.77 -2.53
C VAL A 61 9.47 9.81 -2.11
N LYS A 62 9.58 8.54 -2.52
CA LYS A 62 8.58 7.50 -2.28
C LYS A 62 9.21 6.16 -1.84
N ALA A 63 10.53 6.11 -1.73
CA ALA A 63 11.29 4.89 -1.48
C ALA A 63 11.87 4.84 -0.08
N PHE A 64 11.86 3.66 0.51
CA PHE A 64 12.53 3.35 1.77
C PHE A 64 14.05 3.37 1.59
N VAL A 65 14.75 3.99 2.55
CA VAL A 65 16.22 4.03 2.64
C VAL A 65 16.69 3.37 3.94
N ASN A 66 17.81 2.67 3.90
CA ASN A 66 18.31 1.97 5.09
C ASN A 66 19.10 2.88 6.03
N ARG A 67 19.73 3.94 5.51
CA ARG A 67 20.52 4.87 6.30
C ARG A 67 19.66 5.63 7.31
N ILE A 68 20.24 5.93 8.45
CA ILE A 68 19.68 6.81 9.47
C ILE A 68 20.61 8.00 9.61
N ASP A 69 20.19 9.19 9.18
CA ASP A 69 20.98 10.41 9.35
C ASP A 69 20.81 11.00 10.77
N ILE A 70 19.56 10.96 11.30
CA ILE A 70 19.26 11.38 12.68
C ILE A 70 18.40 10.31 13.34
N LEU A 71 18.85 9.83 14.50
CA LEU A 71 18.10 8.92 15.37
C LEU A 71 17.68 9.63 16.65
N VAL A 72 16.38 9.70 16.92
CA VAL A 72 15.85 10.16 18.21
C VAL A 72 15.49 8.95 19.05
N THR A 73 16.18 8.78 20.20
CA THR A 73 15.96 7.69 21.13
C THR A 73 15.05 8.12 22.27
N LEU A 74 13.91 7.47 22.41
CA LEU A 74 12.92 7.73 23.47
C LEU A 74 12.93 6.64 24.55
N LYS A 75 13.73 5.57 24.37
CA LYS A 75 13.87 4.46 25.32
C LYS A 75 15.24 3.78 25.14
N LYS A 76 15.84 3.34 26.26
CA LYS A 76 17.06 2.52 26.25
C LYS A 76 16.82 1.20 25.51
N GLY A 77 17.76 0.80 24.66
CA GLY A 77 17.65 -0.33 23.72
C GLY A 77 17.30 0.08 22.28
N ALA A 78 16.91 1.33 22.05
CA ALA A 78 16.51 1.81 20.73
C ALA A 78 17.67 1.80 19.72
N VAL A 79 18.87 2.21 20.13
CA VAL A 79 20.07 2.18 19.28
C VAL A 79 20.45 0.76 18.93
N ASN A 80 20.47 -0.13 19.94
CA ASN A 80 20.76 -1.56 19.73
C ASN A 80 19.73 -2.26 18.84
N HIS A 81 18.45 -1.84 18.91
CA HIS A 81 17.40 -2.36 18.01
C HIS A 81 17.66 -2.01 16.55
N LEU A 82 18.24 -0.84 16.30
CA LEU A 82 18.53 -0.31 14.97
C LEU A 82 20.03 -0.40 14.59
N LYS A 83 20.84 -1.17 15.33
CA LYS A 83 22.31 -1.21 15.23
C LYS A 83 22.82 -1.45 13.80
N ASP A 84 22.13 -2.27 13.02
CA ASP A 84 22.54 -2.60 11.64
C ASP A 84 22.30 -1.44 10.64
N ARG A 85 21.67 -0.36 11.11
CA ARG A 85 21.34 0.86 10.35
C ARG A 85 22.06 2.10 10.90
N VAL A 86 22.65 2.01 12.08
CA VAL A 86 23.39 3.09 12.74
C VAL A 86 24.87 2.97 12.40
N ASP A 87 25.46 4.06 11.93
CA ASP A 87 26.89 4.15 11.61
C ASP A 87 27.53 5.42 12.20
N ASP A 88 28.80 5.67 11.88
CA ASP A 88 29.56 6.83 12.38
C ASP A 88 29.01 8.19 11.88
N HIS A 89 28.13 8.20 10.88
CA HIS A 89 27.51 9.40 10.33
C HIS A 89 26.14 9.68 10.97
N THR A 90 25.58 8.70 11.70
CA THR A 90 24.30 8.84 12.38
C THR A 90 24.42 9.78 13.57
N VAL A 91 23.64 10.85 13.60
CA VAL A 91 23.50 11.73 14.75
C VAL A 91 22.43 11.19 15.68
N ILE A 92 22.84 10.78 16.89
CA ILE A 92 21.90 10.27 17.90
C ILE A 92 21.53 11.42 18.83
N LEU A 93 20.21 11.66 18.99
CA LEU A 93 19.62 12.63 19.93
C LEU A 93 18.86 11.88 21.01
N GLY A 94 19.11 12.16 22.26
CA GLY A 94 18.40 11.51 23.35
C GLY A 94 18.90 11.92 24.73
N GLU A 95 18.24 11.42 25.76
CA GLU A 95 18.70 11.53 27.15
C GLU A 95 19.69 10.42 27.45
N ALA A 96 20.69 10.68 28.28
CA ALA A 96 21.69 9.68 28.69
C ALA A 96 21.07 8.37 29.24
N SER A 97 19.90 8.48 29.88
CA SER A 97 19.13 7.32 30.36
C SER A 97 18.50 6.48 29.27
N ASN A 98 18.33 7.03 28.06
CA ASN A 98 17.63 6.43 26.92
C ASN A 98 18.57 5.99 25.79
N VAL A 99 19.84 6.37 25.84
CA VAL A 99 20.87 5.94 24.88
C VAL A 99 21.57 4.70 25.38
N ASP A 100 21.86 3.77 24.50
CA ASP A 100 22.62 2.56 24.82
C ASP A 100 24.09 2.88 25.05
N ASP A 101 24.74 2.09 25.93
CA ASP A 101 26.14 2.30 26.29
C ASP A 101 27.07 2.11 25.07
N GLY A 102 28.09 2.94 24.96
CA GLY A 102 29.10 2.86 23.90
C GLY A 102 28.80 3.71 22.65
N TYR A 103 27.66 4.34 22.55
CA TYR A 103 27.33 5.22 21.44
C TYR A 103 27.58 6.70 21.79
N LYS A 104 28.11 7.45 20.82
CA LYS A 104 28.20 8.92 20.91
C LYS A 104 26.83 9.51 20.61
N PHE A 105 26.38 10.47 21.42
CA PHE A 105 25.10 11.13 21.25
C PHE A 105 25.14 12.59 21.66
N ILE A 106 24.16 13.34 21.25
CA ILE A 106 23.91 14.72 21.69
C ILE A 106 22.79 14.64 22.73
N GLU A 107 23.11 15.12 23.95
CA GLU A 107 22.13 15.17 25.03
C GLU A 107 21.01 16.16 24.71
N VAL A 108 19.77 15.67 24.69
CA VAL A 108 18.55 16.47 24.60
C VAL A 108 17.57 15.97 25.66
N PRO A 109 17.28 16.78 26.69
CA PRO A 109 16.53 16.35 27.86
C PRO A 109 15.01 16.41 27.62
N PHE A 110 14.51 15.60 26.67
CA PHE A 110 13.11 15.60 26.24
C PHE A 110 12.12 15.40 27.38
N THR A 111 12.35 14.40 28.23
CA THR A 111 11.47 14.06 29.37
C THR A 111 11.52 15.10 30.47
N LYS A 112 12.72 15.64 30.77
CA LYS A 112 12.90 16.67 31.76
C LYS A 112 12.11 17.95 31.39
N ILE A 113 12.28 18.41 30.14
CA ILE A 113 11.55 19.60 29.64
C ILE A 113 10.04 19.35 29.67
N ALA A 114 9.57 18.19 29.22
CA ALA A 114 8.17 17.83 29.23
C ALA A 114 7.58 17.87 30.66
N THR A 115 8.30 17.32 31.63
CA THR A 115 7.90 17.29 33.05
C THR A 115 7.83 18.69 33.67
N GLU A 116 8.78 19.57 33.33
CA GLU A 116 8.76 20.98 33.75
C GLU A 116 7.54 21.74 33.20
N ILE A 117 7.02 21.37 32.03
CA ILE A 117 5.82 21.97 31.41
C ILE A 117 4.52 21.40 32.01
N GLY A 118 4.57 20.16 32.50
CA GLY A 118 3.43 19.58 33.23
C GLY A 118 3.33 18.05 33.17
N ASP A 119 3.71 17.40 32.10
CA ASP A 119 3.61 15.93 31.98
C ASP A 119 4.59 15.36 30.92
N ARG A 120 5.09 14.17 31.18
CA ARG A 120 5.98 13.42 30.27
C ARG A 120 5.40 13.23 28.86
N ILE A 121 4.09 13.29 28.69
CA ILE A 121 3.42 13.16 27.39
C ILE A 121 3.89 14.21 26.37
N PHE A 122 4.37 15.36 26.84
CA PHE A 122 4.90 16.43 25.98
C PHE A 122 6.30 16.16 25.43
N SER A 123 6.99 15.06 25.84
CA SER A 123 8.33 14.71 25.34
C SER A 123 8.36 14.57 23.81
N ASN A 124 7.32 14.01 23.23
CA ASN A 124 7.16 13.89 21.78
C ASN A 124 7.09 15.25 21.09
N THR A 125 6.39 16.20 21.70
CA THR A 125 6.26 17.56 21.16
C THR A 125 7.58 18.34 21.26
N VAL A 126 8.36 18.12 22.32
CA VAL A 126 9.73 18.64 22.43
C VAL A 126 10.62 18.08 21.30
N ALA A 127 10.56 16.75 21.04
CA ALA A 127 11.31 16.12 19.97
C ALA A 127 10.90 16.65 18.57
N VAL A 128 9.61 16.84 18.33
CA VAL A 128 9.11 17.47 17.10
C VAL A 128 9.65 18.88 16.93
N GLY A 129 9.63 19.71 17.99
CA GLY A 129 10.20 21.05 17.95
C GLY A 129 11.68 21.02 17.59
N THR A 130 12.46 20.14 18.22
CA THR A 130 13.89 19.97 17.97
C THR A 130 14.17 19.60 16.53
N LEU A 131 13.47 18.59 16.00
CA LEU A 131 13.63 18.13 14.61
C LEU A 131 13.18 19.19 13.61
N SER A 132 12.08 19.89 13.89
CA SER A 132 11.58 20.97 13.03
C SER A 132 12.61 22.08 12.84
N ALA A 133 13.28 22.51 13.92
CA ALA A 133 14.35 23.50 13.84
C ALA A 133 15.58 22.98 13.07
N ILE A 134 16.00 21.73 13.32
CA ILE A 134 17.14 21.10 12.61
C ILE A 134 16.89 21.04 11.11
N ILE A 135 15.66 20.69 10.69
CA ILE A 135 15.26 20.58 9.28
C ILE A 135 15.08 21.95 8.62
N GLY A 136 14.83 22.99 9.41
CA GLY A 136 14.63 24.37 8.92
C GLY A 136 13.17 24.74 8.68
N VAL A 137 12.24 24.15 9.45
CA VAL A 137 10.82 24.54 9.50
C VAL A 137 10.67 25.95 10.07
N ASP A 138 9.75 26.75 9.54
CA ASP A 138 9.34 28.01 10.18
C ASP A 138 8.53 27.71 11.45
N PHE A 139 8.96 28.28 12.59
CA PHE A 139 8.26 28.07 13.86
C PHE A 139 6.78 28.49 13.81
N LYS A 140 6.44 29.53 13.05
CA LYS A 140 5.04 29.95 12.87
C LYS A 140 4.19 28.87 12.21
N THR A 141 4.75 28.11 11.25
CA THR A 141 4.06 26.97 10.62
C THR A 141 3.81 25.88 11.65
N LEU A 142 4.80 25.55 12.48
CA LEU A 142 4.69 24.58 13.56
C LEU A 142 3.65 25.00 14.60
N GLU A 143 3.69 26.24 15.07
CA GLU A 143 2.76 26.82 16.06
C GLU A 143 1.32 26.76 15.56
N LYS A 144 1.06 27.27 14.36
CA LYS A 144 -0.27 27.23 13.74
C LYS A 144 -0.82 25.82 13.66
N TYR A 145 0.01 24.85 13.25
CA TYR A 145 -0.45 23.47 13.15
C TYR A 145 -0.72 22.83 14.53
N LEU A 146 0.06 23.17 15.57
CA LEU A 146 -0.20 22.77 16.95
C LEU A 146 -1.56 23.29 17.45
N GLU A 147 -1.86 24.56 17.17
CA GLU A 147 -3.15 25.15 17.50
C GLU A 147 -4.31 24.39 16.83
N GLU A 148 -4.22 24.13 15.54
CA GLU A 148 -5.24 23.40 14.79
C GLU A 148 -5.41 21.96 15.32
N PHE A 149 -4.30 21.24 15.51
CA PHE A 149 -4.31 19.82 15.87
C PHE A 149 -4.86 19.58 17.29
N PHE A 150 -4.51 20.45 18.23
CA PHE A 150 -4.96 20.32 19.62
C PHE A 150 -6.19 21.18 19.98
N SER A 151 -6.75 21.91 19.04
CA SER A 151 -7.89 22.83 19.26
C SER A 151 -9.05 22.19 20.05
N ARG A 152 -9.38 20.93 19.76
CA ARG A 152 -10.48 20.21 20.42
C ARG A 152 -10.15 19.74 21.84
N LYS A 153 -8.89 19.80 22.27
CA LYS A 153 -8.45 19.34 23.61
C LYS A 153 -8.40 20.46 24.67
N GLY A 154 -8.75 21.67 24.26
CA GLY A 154 -8.80 22.85 25.16
C GLY A 154 -7.51 23.68 25.16
N LYS A 155 -7.65 24.95 25.53
CA LYS A 155 -6.58 25.94 25.41
C LYS A 155 -5.32 25.60 26.23
N ASP A 156 -5.46 25.07 27.44
CA ASP A 156 -4.31 24.71 28.32
C ASP A 156 -3.43 23.63 27.63
N VAL A 157 -4.06 22.66 26.95
CA VAL A 157 -3.33 21.62 26.21
C VAL A 157 -2.62 22.21 24.98
N VAL A 158 -3.25 23.12 24.27
CA VAL A 158 -2.64 23.84 23.12
C VAL A 158 -1.42 24.63 23.60
N ASP A 159 -1.59 25.46 24.62
CA ASP A 159 -0.53 26.35 25.15
C ASP A 159 0.68 25.53 25.63
N LYS A 160 0.46 24.43 26.35
CA LYS A 160 1.53 23.52 26.80
C LYS A 160 2.27 22.84 25.65
N ASN A 161 1.56 22.42 24.59
CA ASN A 161 2.21 21.84 23.40
C ASN A 161 3.03 22.87 22.64
N ILE A 162 2.55 24.10 22.50
CA ILE A 162 3.32 25.20 21.89
C ILE A 162 4.58 25.49 22.72
N GLN A 163 4.46 25.56 24.04
CA GLN A 163 5.59 25.77 24.95
C GLN A 163 6.63 24.63 24.83
N ALA A 164 6.17 23.37 24.74
CA ALA A 164 7.03 22.20 24.57
C ALA A 164 7.77 22.24 23.22
N ALA A 165 7.04 22.51 22.14
CA ALA A 165 7.62 22.64 20.81
C ALA A 165 8.63 23.79 20.73
N LYS A 166 8.32 24.95 21.36
CA LYS A 166 9.22 26.10 21.36
C LYS A 166 10.54 25.82 22.08
N ARG A 167 10.49 25.17 23.25
CA ARG A 167 11.71 24.78 23.98
C ARG A 167 12.55 23.76 23.19
N GLY A 168 11.88 22.80 22.55
CA GLY A 168 12.57 21.87 21.63
C GLY A 168 13.19 22.57 20.43
N PHE A 169 12.45 23.52 19.85
CA PHE A 169 12.90 24.31 18.70
C PHE A 169 14.15 25.14 19.00
N GLU A 170 14.18 25.81 20.16
CA GLU A 170 15.35 26.57 20.63
C GLU A 170 16.59 25.69 20.76
N ILE A 171 16.44 24.43 21.21
CA ILE A 171 17.54 23.47 21.28
C ILE A 171 18.01 23.10 19.88
N GLY A 172 17.09 22.77 18.96
CA GLY A 172 17.43 22.44 17.57
C GLY A 172 18.17 23.57 16.85
N GLU A 173 17.70 24.81 17.01
CA GLU A 173 18.40 26.01 16.49
C GLU A 173 19.81 26.16 17.07
N GLY A 174 19.98 25.91 18.37
CA GLY A 174 21.29 25.92 19.03
C GLY A 174 22.24 24.91 18.39
N LEU A 175 21.79 23.67 18.17
CA LEU A 175 22.59 22.59 17.55
C LEU A 175 23.04 22.96 16.13
N VAL A 176 22.18 23.61 15.36
CA VAL A 176 22.51 24.07 13.99
C VAL A 176 23.48 25.26 14.04
N LYS A 177 23.24 26.25 14.91
CA LYS A 177 24.12 27.42 15.07
C LYS A 177 25.53 27.06 15.55
N GLU A 178 25.63 26.05 16.42
CA GLU A 178 26.91 25.52 16.91
C GLU A 178 27.64 24.63 15.88
N GLY A 179 27.01 24.37 14.74
CA GLY A 179 27.57 23.52 13.68
C GLY A 179 27.60 22.03 14.02
N LYS A 180 26.91 21.59 15.09
CA LYS A 180 26.82 20.17 15.48
C LYS A 180 26.01 19.35 14.49
N ILE A 181 25.00 19.98 13.88
CA ILE A 181 24.17 19.37 12.84
C ILE A 181 24.04 20.36 11.69
N LYS A 182 24.26 19.87 10.46
CA LYS A 182 24.11 20.68 9.26
C LYS A 182 23.17 19.98 8.29
N VAL A 183 22.01 20.57 8.02
CA VAL A 183 21.00 20.13 7.08
C VAL A 183 20.71 21.25 6.09
N GLU A 184 20.66 20.93 4.80
CA GLU A 184 20.39 21.90 3.73
C GLU A 184 19.37 21.29 2.77
N ILE A 185 18.08 21.31 3.15
CA ILE A 185 16.99 20.83 2.29
C ILE A 185 16.23 22.04 1.77
N LYS A 186 16.06 22.10 0.46
CA LYS A 186 15.31 23.20 -0.18
C LYS A 186 13.82 22.94 -0.10
N LYS A 187 13.06 23.97 0.23
CA LYS A 187 11.59 23.96 0.21
C LYS A 187 11.08 24.09 -1.23
N ASP A 188 10.03 23.37 -1.55
CA ASP A 188 9.23 23.54 -2.77
C ASP A 188 7.85 24.10 -2.36
N PRO A 189 7.51 25.33 -2.74
CA PRO A 189 6.23 25.94 -2.40
C PRO A 189 5.00 25.14 -2.90
N ASN A 190 5.15 24.39 -3.99
CA ASN A 190 4.03 23.61 -4.56
C ASN A 190 3.62 22.43 -3.66
N VAL A 191 4.52 21.91 -2.85
CA VAL A 191 4.25 20.81 -1.92
C VAL A 191 3.13 21.15 -0.91
N LYS A 192 2.93 22.43 -0.62
CA LYS A 192 1.85 22.88 0.29
C LYS A 192 0.46 22.47 -0.21
N ASP A 193 0.27 22.39 -1.50
CA ASP A 193 -0.99 22.04 -2.14
C ASP A 193 -1.16 20.53 -2.38
N ASP A 194 -0.08 19.76 -2.20
CA ASP A 194 -0.11 18.30 -2.34
C ASP A 194 -1.07 17.65 -1.32
N LEU A 195 -1.59 16.48 -1.68
CA LEU A 195 -2.27 15.59 -0.76
C LEU A 195 -1.23 14.81 0.06
N LEU A 196 -1.46 14.66 1.35
CA LEU A 196 -0.64 13.83 2.23
C LEU A 196 -1.52 12.71 2.77
N ILE A 197 -1.35 11.50 2.25
CA ILE A 197 -2.19 10.33 2.53
C ILE A 197 -1.34 9.07 2.70
N ASP A 198 -1.92 8.07 3.34
CA ASP A 198 -1.36 6.71 3.43
C ASP A 198 -1.97 5.76 2.40
N GLY A 199 -1.37 4.56 2.28
CA GLY A 199 -1.83 3.58 1.30
C GLY A 199 -3.24 3.04 1.57
N ALA A 200 -3.63 2.92 2.83
CA ALA A 200 -4.98 2.51 3.19
C ALA A 200 -6.01 3.55 2.73
N SER A 201 -5.73 4.83 2.96
CA SER A 201 -6.54 5.96 2.48
C SER A 201 -6.58 6.03 0.96
N ALA A 202 -5.46 5.79 0.28
CA ALA A 202 -5.40 5.80 -1.19
C ALA A 202 -6.29 4.70 -1.80
N ILE A 203 -6.24 3.47 -1.25
CA ILE A 203 -7.13 2.37 -1.65
C ILE A 203 -8.59 2.73 -1.36
N GLY A 204 -8.88 3.26 -0.16
CA GLY A 204 -10.23 3.68 0.24
C GLY A 204 -10.82 4.76 -0.67
N LEU A 205 -10.04 5.80 -0.99
CA LEU A 205 -10.42 6.85 -1.95
C LEU A 205 -10.64 6.27 -3.35
N GLY A 206 -9.78 5.33 -3.79
CA GLY A 206 -9.94 4.63 -5.05
C GLY A 206 -11.22 3.80 -5.10
N ALA A 207 -11.60 3.16 -3.98
CA ALA A 207 -12.85 2.43 -3.85
C ALA A 207 -14.07 3.37 -3.95
N ILE A 208 -14.05 4.49 -3.25
CA ILE A 208 -15.10 5.53 -3.35
C ILE A 208 -15.23 6.04 -4.79
N ALA A 209 -14.11 6.40 -5.42
CA ALA A 209 -14.08 6.85 -6.81
C ALA A 209 -14.53 5.76 -7.80
N GLY A 210 -14.31 4.47 -7.46
CA GLY A 210 -14.81 3.31 -8.19
C GLY A 210 -16.30 3.04 -7.97
N GLY A 211 -16.97 3.80 -7.11
CA GLY A 211 -18.38 3.66 -6.78
C GLY A 211 -18.68 2.58 -5.75
N CYS A 212 -17.72 2.23 -4.91
CA CYS A 212 -17.93 1.32 -3.77
C CYS A 212 -18.99 1.90 -2.84
N ASN A 213 -20.03 1.13 -2.58
CA ASN A 213 -21.11 1.48 -1.65
C ASN A 213 -21.40 0.38 -0.61
N PHE A 214 -20.61 -0.69 -0.62
CA PHE A 214 -20.67 -1.76 0.38
C PHE A 214 -19.27 -2.32 0.65
N ILE A 215 -18.89 -2.42 1.89
CA ILE A 215 -17.70 -3.16 2.33
C ILE A 215 -18.04 -4.09 3.47
N SER A 216 -17.63 -5.35 3.36
CA SER A 216 -17.66 -6.32 4.47
C SER A 216 -16.25 -6.87 4.68
N SER A 217 -15.80 -6.91 5.93
CA SER A 217 -14.48 -7.45 6.24
C SER A 217 -14.37 -7.92 7.68
N TYR A 218 -13.59 -8.96 7.90
CA TYR A 218 -13.05 -9.27 9.21
C TYR A 218 -11.74 -8.51 9.40
N PRO A 219 -11.52 -7.76 10.51
CA PRO A 219 -10.34 -6.94 10.70
C PRO A 219 -9.06 -7.77 10.77
N MET A 220 -8.24 -7.74 9.73
CA MET A 220 -6.96 -8.44 9.66
C MET A 220 -5.85 -7.51 9.15
N THR A 221 -4.78 -7.34 9.95
CA THR A 221 -3.60 -6.54 9.58
C THR A 221 -2.92 -7.16 8.35
N PRO A 222 -2.53 -6.35 7.32
CA PRO A 222 -2.51 -4.89 7.29
C PRO A 222 -3.78 -4.24 6.68
N SER A 223 -4.75 -4.99 6.24
CA SER A 223 -5.90 -4.44 5.48
C SER A 223 -6.98 -3.75 6.32
N THR A 224 -6.91 -3.81 7.66
CA THR A 224 -7.88 -3.18 8.57
C THR A 224 -8.01 -1.67 8.35
N GLY A 225 -6.93 -0.98 7.98
CA GLY A 225 -6.95 0.46 7.73
C GLY A 225 -7.92 0.88 6.62
N ILE A 226 -8.11 0.03 5.60
CA ILE A 226 -9.03 0.29 4.48
C ILE A 226 -10.49 0.22 4.97
N LEU A 227 -10.83 -0.81 5.76
CA LEU A 227 -12.16 -0.93 6.36
C LEU A 227 -12.46 0.28 7.25
N THR A 228 -11.50 0.66 8.11
CA THR A 228 -11.63 1.81 9.01
C THR A 228 -11.86 3.10 8.21
N PHE A 229 -11.07 3.36 7.18
CA PHE A 229 -11.21 4.55 6.32
C PHE A 229 -12.60 4.62 5.69
N LEU A 230 -13.08 3.53 5.08
CA LEU A 230 -14.41 3.50 4.45
C LEU A 230 -15.54 3.62 5.47
N ALA A 231 -15.40 3.04 6.66
CA ALA A 231 -16.37 3.17 7.74
C ALA A 231 -16.45 4.60 8.29
N GLU A 232 -15.31 5.29 8.44
CA GLU A 232 -15.27 6.70 8.87
C GLU A 232 -15.98 7.63 7.88
N HIS A 233 -15.91 7.33 6.59
CA HIS A 233 -16.54 8.08 5.51
C HIS A 233 -17.89 7.52 5.04
N ALA A 234 -18.42 6.47 5.69
CA ALA A 234 -19.60 5.75 5.26
C ALA A 234 -20.83 6.65 5.12
N LYS A 235 -21.05 7.53 6.08
CA LYS A 235 -22.19 8.47 6.06
C LYS A 235 -22.10 9.50 4.93
N GLU A 236 -20.89 9.99 4.65
CA GLU A 236 -20.65 11.02 3.63
C GLU A 236 -20.87 10.49 2.22
N PHE A 237 -20.43 9.26 1.95
CA PHE A 237 -20.48 8.65 0.61
C PHE A 237 -21.57 7.59 0.44
N GLY A 238 -22.45 7.39 1.43
CA GLY A 238 -23.53 6.42 1.35
C GLY A 238 -23.05 4.96 1.29
N ILE A 239 -21.99 4.63 2.03
CA ILE A 239 -21.40 3.30 2.07
C ILE A 239 -21.99 2.51 3.26
N VAL A 240 -22.37 1.26 3.02
CA VAL A 240 -22.64 0.29 4.07
C VAL A 240 -21.32 -0.39 4.44
N ALA A 241 -20.86 -0.19 5.67
CA ALA A 241 -19.62 -0.80 6.17
C ALA A 241 -19.97 -1.82 7.27
N GLU A 242 -19.66 -3.09 7.01
CA GLU A 242 -19.97 -4.20 7.89
C GLU A 242 -18.69 -4.89 8.38
N GLN A 243 -18.54 -4.99 9.68
CA GLN A 243 -17.52 -5.84 10.29
C GLN A 243 -18.09 -7.26 10.45
N ALA A 244 -17.73 -8.14 9.54
CA ALA A 244 -18.17 -9.53 9.56
C ALA A 244 -17.53 -10.32 10.70
N GLU A 245 -18.18 -11.41 11.11
CA GLU A 245 -17.68 -12.32 12.17
C GLU A 245 -16.44 -13.12 11.75
N ASP A 246 -16.29 -13.39 10.44
CA ASP A 246 -15.15 -14.06 9.81
C ASP A 246 -15.06 -13.72 8.32
N GLU A 247 -14.03 -14.21 7.65
CA GLU A 247 -13.78 -13.97 6.23
C GLU A 247 -14.74 -14.72 5.30
N ILE A 248 -15.27 -15.86 5.72
CA ILE A 248 -16.28 -16.61 4.96
C ILE A 248 -17.55 -15.79 4.86
N SER A 249 -18.01 -15.27 5.98
CA SER A 249 -19.15 -14.37 6.06
C SER A 249 -18.92 -13.11 5.22
N ALA A 250 -17.75 -12.48 5.35
CA ALA A 250 -17.41 -11.26 4.63
C ALA A 250 -17.49 -11.41 3.11
N VAL A 251 -16.90 -12.47 2.54
CA VAL A 251 -16.89 -12.66 1.08
C VAL A 251 -18.31 -12.96 0.56
N ASN A 252 -19.11 -13.75 1.29
CA ASN A 252 -20.47 -14.07 0.88
C ASN A 252 -21.41 -12.86 0.99
N MET A 253 -21.23 -11.99 2.00
CA MET A 253 -21.95 -10.70 2.08
C MET A 253 -21.64 -9.83 0.86
N ALA A 254 -20.37 -9.74 0.43
CA ALA A 254 -19.99 -8.96 -0.74
C ALA A 254 -20.59 -9.54 -2.04
N ILE A 255 -20.59 -10.86 -2.21
CA ILE A 255 -21.22 -11.52 -3.36
C ILE A 255 -22.73 -11.23 -3.38
N GLY A 256 -23.41 -11.35 -2.23
CA GLY A 256 -24.83 -11.00 -2.09
C GLY A 256 -25.10 -9.53 -2.38
N ALA A 257 -24.23 -8.62 -1.94
CA ALA A 257 -24.33 -7.20 -2.25
C ALA A 257 -24.21 -6.93 -3.76
N TRP A 258 -23.26 -7.58 -4.45
CA TRP A 258 -23.14 -7.50 -5.91
C TRP A 258 -24.38 -8.03 -6.64
N TYR A 259 -24.97 -9.14 -6.14
CA TYR A 259 -26.23 -9.65 -6.68
C TYR A 259 -27.36 -8.62 -6.54
N ALA A 260 -27.43 -7.92 -5.42
CA ALA A 260 -28.40 -6.86 -5.18
C ALA A 260 -28.11 -5.52 -5.91
N GLY A 261 -27.03 -5.46 -6.72
CA GLY A 261 -26.68 -4.27 -7.50
C GLY A 261 -25.80 -3.25 -6.79
N SER A 262 -25.28 -3.57 -5.60
CA SER A 262 -24.24 -2.80 -4.94
C SER A 262 -22.88 -3.04 -5.58
N ARG A 263 -21.95 -2.09 -5.41
CA ARG A 263 -20.52 -2.29 -5.70
C ARG A 263 -19.79 -2.59 -4.40
N ALA A 264 -19.47 -3.85 -4.20
CA ALA A 264 -18.94 -4.37 -2.95
C ALA A 264 -17.45 -4.69 -3.01
N MET A 265 -16.78 -4.53 -1.86
CA MET A 265 -15.41 -4.98 -1.70
C MET A 265 -15.23 -5.72 -0.37
N VAL A 266 -14.26 -6.62 -0.33
CA VAL A 266 -13.75 -7.23 0.90
C VAL A 266 -12.26 -6.94 1.05
N THR A 267 -11.78 -6.88 2.30
CA THR A 267 -10.37 -6.70 2.60
C THR A 267 -9.89 -7.75 3.59
N THR A 268 -8.71 -8.33 3.36
CA THR A 268 -8.15 -9.38 4.21
C THR A 268 -6.62 -9.48 4.07
N ALA A 269 -5.99 -10.41 4.78
CA ALA A 269 -4.61 -10.85 4.57
C ALA A 269 -4.60 -12.33 4.14
N GLY A 270 -3.43 -12.90 3.83
CA GLY A 270 -3.31 -14.25 3.26
C GLY A 270 -4.03 -15.35 4.04
N GLY A 271 -3.97 -15.31 5.38
CA GLY A 271 -4.66 -16.30 6.23
C GLY A 271 -6.19 -16.22 6.12
N GLY A 272 -6.76 -15.01 6.10
CA GLY A 272 -8.19 -14.83 5.90
C GLY A 272 -8.63 -15.10 4.46
N PHE A 273 -7.77 -14.76 3.48
CA PHE A 273 -8.03 -15.10 2.08
C PHE A 273 -8.12 -16.62 1.87
N ALA A 274 -7.38 -17.41 2.66
CA ALA A 274 -7.50 -18.87 2.63
C ALA A 274 -8.91 -19.37 3.01
N LEU A 275 -9.63 -18.64 3.86
CA LEU A 275 -11.02 -18.93 4.19
C LEU A 275 -12.01 -18.47 3.10
N MET A 276 -11.62 -17.56 2.23
CA MET A 276 -12.45 -17.02 1.14
C MET A 276 -12.42 -17.85 -0.13
N VAL A 277 -11.56 -18.87 -0.26
CA VAL A 277 -11.31 -19.55 -1.54
C VAL A 277 -12.52 -20.27 -2.11
N GLU A 278 -13.43 -20.75 -1.25
CA GLU A 278 -14.71 -21.31 -1.69
C GLU A 278 -15.62 -20.21 -2.26
N GLY A 279 -15.74 -19.07 -1.58
CA GLY A 279 -16.47 -17.90 -2.09
C GLY A 279 -15.90 -17.37 -3.40
N MET A 280 -14.58 -17.46 -3.62
CA MET A 280 -13.96 -17.13 -4.92
C MET A 280 -14.44 -18.07 -6.02
N SER A 281 -14.61 -19.37 -5.72
CA SER A 281 -15.18 -20.36 -6.66
C SER A 281 -16.64 -20.07 -6.97
N LEU A 282 -17.42 -19.75 -5.92
CA LEU A 282 -18.82 -19.36 -6.07
C LEU A 282 -18.93 -18.11 -6.98
N ALA A 283 -18.14 -17.07 -6.74
CA ALA A 283 -18.13 -15.87 -7.58
C ALA A 283 -17.82 -16.22 -9.05
N GLY A 284 -16.89 -17.16 -9.29
CA GLY A 284 -16.57 -17.68 -10.63
C GLY A 284 -17.75 -18.41 -11.27
N MET A 285 -18.45 -19.27 -10.53
CA MET A 285 -19.56 -20.08 -11.02
C MET A 285 -20.78 -19.24 -11.36
N ILE A 286 -21.20 -18.37 -10.44
CA ILE A 286 -22.36 -17.50 -10.64
C ILE A 286 -22.03 -16.23 -11.45
N GLU A 287 -20.81 -16.12 -11.93
CA GLU A 287 -20.29 -14.98 -12.71
C GLU A 287 -20.58 -13.63 -11.99
N SER A 288 -20.30 -13.60 -10.69
CA SER A 288 -20.45 -12.40 -9.88
C SER A 288 -19.22 -11.52 -9.97
N PRO A 289 -19.39 -10.21 -10.13
CA PRO A 289 -18.30 -9.28 -9.79
C PRO A 289 -17.87 -9.50 -8.34
N LEU A 290 -16.57 -9.31 -8.06
CA LEU A 290 -16.05 -9.30 -6.70
C LEU A 290 -14.73 -8.52 -6.67
N VAL A 291 -14.58 -7.59 -5.74
CA VAL A 291 -13.31 -6.87 -5.52
C VAL A 291 -12.75 -7.28 -4.16
N VAL A 292 -11.53 -7.83 -4.18
CA VAL A 292 -10.82 -8.26 -2.97
C VAL A 292 -9.53 -7.48 -2.84
N ASN A 293 -9.31 -6.79 -1.72
CA ASN A 293 -7.97 -6.32 -1.38
C ASN A 293 -7.28 -7.35 -0.48
N LEU A 294 -6.22 -7.94 -0.98
CA LEU A 294 -5.36 -8.87 -0.27
C LEU A 294 -4.11 -8.16 0.23
N GLY A 295 -4.09 -7.81 1.50
CA GLY A 295 -2.95 -7.21 2.19
C GLY A 295 -1.93 -8.28 2.56
N GLN A 296 -0.89 -8.42 1.74
CA GLN A 296 0.14 -9.44 1.91
C GLN A 296 1.05 -9.15 3.11
N ARG A 297 1.44 -10.19 3.81
CA ARG A 297 2.37 -10.18 4.93
C ARG A 297 3.11 -11.52 5.02
N PRO A 298 4.26 -11.60 5.74
CA PRO A 298 4.96 -12.87 5.90
C PRO A 298 4.07 -13.97 6.49
N ALA A 299 4.07 -15.11 5.83
CA ALA A 299 3.30 -16.32 6.12
C ALA A 299 4.26 -17.53 6.25
N PRO A 300 3.83 -18.77 6.49
CA PRO A 300 2.44 -19.26 6.61
C PRO A 300 1.75 -18.93 7.95
N ALA A 301 0.44 -19.19 8.01
CA ALA A 301 -0.44 -18.90 9.14
C ALA A 301 -0.38 -17.41 9.55
N THR A 302 -0.24 -17.10 10.84
CA THR A 302 -0.15 -15.71 11.31
C THR A 302 1.15 -15.03 10.87
N GLY A 303 2.25 -15.79 10.78
CA GLY A 303 3.55 -15.31 10.35
C GLY A 303 4.04 -14.10 11.14
N LEU A 304 4.35 -13.01 10.42
CA LEU A 304 4.73 -11.72 10.99
C LEU A 304 3.68 -10.65 10.62
N PRO A 305 2.63 -10.46 11.45
CA PRO A 305 1.44 -9.69 11.06
C PRO A 305 1.70 -8.22 10.71
N THR A 306 2.76 -7.63 11.25
CA THR A 306 3.11 -6.21 11.10
C THR A 306 4.35 -6.01 10.23
N ARG A 307 4.64 -6.98 9.36
CA ARG A 307 5.77 -6.98 8.43
C ARG A 307 5.29 -7.13 6.99
N THR A 308 6.17 -6.87 6.03
CA THR A 308 5.84 -6.89 4.60
C THR A 308 6.44 -8.07 3.88
N GLU A 309 5.69 -8.64 2.94
CA GLU A 309 6.12 -9.65 1.99
C GLU A 309 5.17 -9.67 0.78
N GLN A 310 5.65 -10.09 -0.39
CA GLN A 310 4.85 -10.34 -1.59
C GLN A 310 4.66 -11.85 -1.79
N GLY A 311 4.12 -12.53 -0.76
CA GLY A 311 4.09 -13.99 -0.66
C GLY A 311 2.84 -14.67 -1.21
N ASP A 312 1.79 -13.92 -1.56
CA ASP A 312 0.46 -14.48 -1.84
C ASP A 312 0.07 -14.44 -3.34
N LEU A 313 0.98 -14.06 -4.26
CA LEU A 313 0.63 -13.92 -5.68
C LEU A 313 0.16 -15.25 -6.30
N LEU A 314 0.92 -16.33 -6.15
CA LEU A 314 0.53 -17.62 -6.72
C LEU A 314 -0.68 -18.19 -6.00
N PHE A 315 -0.80 -17.97 -4.70
CA PHE A 315 -2.00 -18.34 -3.96
C PHE A 315 -3.25 -17.61 -4.48
N ALA A 316 -3.18 -16.31 -4.68
CA ALA A 316 -4.27 -15.52 -5.26
C ALA A 316 -4.63 -15.98 -6.68
N LEU A 317 -3.61 -16.28 -7.50
CA LEU A 317 -3.80 -16.75 -8.86
C LEU A 317 -4.55 -18.08 -8.92
N TYR A 318 -4.16 -19.04 -8.09
CA TYR A 318 -4.73 -20.39 -8.08
C TYR A 318 -5.84 -20.58 -7.05
N SER A 319 -6.30 -19.49 -6.39
CA SER A 319 -7.40 -19.56 -5.44
C SER A 319 -8.72 -19.94 -6.08
N GLY A 320 -9.52 -20.70 -5.36
CA GLY A 320 -10.76 -21.30 -5.84
C GLY A 320 -10.51 -22.57 -6.65
N HIS A 321 -11.47 -23.50 -6.61
CA HIS A 321 -11.45 -24.71 -7.41
C HIS A 321 -12.21 -24.49 -8.73
N GLY A 322 -11.88 -25.30 -9.75
CA GLY A 322 -12.42 -25.14 -11.10
C GLY A 322 -11.71 -24.04 -11.90
N GLU A 323 -12.15 -23.87 -13.15
CA GLU A 323 -11.54 -22.97 -14.13
C GLU A 323 -12.44 -21.76 -14.36
N PHE A 324 -11.99 -20.57 -13.98
CA PHE A 324 -12.68 -19.32 -14.20
C PHE A 324 -11.70 -18.15 -14.28
N PRO A 325 -12.05 -17.08 -15.02
CA PRO A 325 -11.19 -15.91 -15.14
C PRO A 325 -11.15 -15.09 -13.88
N LYS A 326 -9.98 -14.50 -13.59
CA LYS A 326 -9.76 -13.50 -12.55
C LYS A 326 -8.69 -12.50 -12.99
N ILE A 327 -8.62 -11.36 -12.32
CA ILE A 327 -7.64 -10.30 -12.61
C ILE A 327 -6.88 -10.01 -11.32
N LEU A 328 -5.54 -9.90 -11.41
CA LEU A 328 -4.68 -9.54 -10.29
C LEU A 328 -3.98 -8.22 -10.59
N LEU A 329 -4.21 -7.23 -9.74
CA LEU A 329 -3.62 -5.89 -9.79
C LEU A 329 -2.67 -5.71 -8.60
N ALA A 330 -1.56 -5.02 -8.81
CA ALA A 330 -0.52 -4.85 -7.79
C ALA A 330 0.00 -3.40 -7.79
N PRO A 331 -0.60 -2.53 -6.99
CA PRO A 331 -0.16 -1.13 -6.89
C PRO A 331 1.23 -1.02 -6.28
N GLY A 332 2.06 -0.12 -6.83
CA GLY A 332 3.40 0.17 -6.32
C GLY A 332 3.55 1.55 -5.69
N THR A 333 2.59 2.43 -5.94
CA THR A 333 2.55 3.79 -5.39
C THR A 333 1.16 4.09 -4.84
N LEU A 334 1.01 5.19 -4.08
CA LEU A 334 -0.30 5.62 -3.59
C LEU A 334 -1.22 6.04 -4.74
N GLU A 335 -0.65 6.64 -5.79
CA GLU A 335 -1.38 6.95 -7.01
C GLU A 335 -1.87 5.67 -7.70
N ASP A 336 -1.01 4.64 -7.82
CA ASP A 336 -1.42 3.33 -8.33
C ASP A 336 -2.51 2.71 -7.44
N ALA A 337 -2.38 2.82 -6.11
CA ALA A 337 -3.37 2.31 -5.17
C ALA A 337 -4.76 2.94 -5.40
N PHE A 338 -4.81 4.24 -5.64
CA PHE A 338 -6.04 4.94 -6.00
C PHE A 338 -6.61 4.48 -7.36
N TYR A 339 -5.81 4.58 -8.43
CA TYR A 339 -6.32 4.32 -9.79
C TYR A 339 -6.60 2.84 -10.06
N LEU A 340 -5.78 1.93 -9.53
CA LEU A 340 -5.99 0.50 -9.71
C LEU A 340 -7.18 0.00 -8.90
N THR A 341 -7.46 0.57 -7.72
CA THR A 341 -8.67 0.22 -6.97
C THR A 341 -9.93 0.67 -7.73
N GLN A 342 -9.93 1.88 -8.27
CA GLN A 342 -11.00 2.34 -9.14
C GLN A 342 -11.17 1.42 -10.37
N LYS A 343 -10.05 1.03 -11.00
CA LYS A 343 -10.05 0.12 -12.15
C LYS A 343 -10.53 -1.29 -11.79
N ALA A 344 -10.26 -1.76 -10.56
CA ALA A 344 -10.74 -3.05 -10.07
C ALA A 344 -12.27 -3.12 -10.05
N PHE A 345 -12.94 -2.09 -9.58
CA PHE A 345 -14.40 -2.02 -9.63
C PHE A 345 -14.94 -1.98 -11.06
N TYR A 346 -14.27 -1.25 -11.95
CA TYR A 346 -14.65 -1.23 -13.37
C TYR A 346 -14.49 -2.61 -14.01
N PHE A 347 -13.37 -3.29 -13.79
CA PHE A 347 -13.12 -4.62 -14.35
C PHE A 347 -14.06 -5.67 -13.78
N ALA A 348 -14.26 -5.68 -12.45
CA ALA A 348 -15.17 -6.63 -11.81
C ALA A 348 -16.58 -6.50 -12.37
N ASP A 349 -17.12 -5.28 -12.44
CA ASP A 349 -18.49 -5.03 -12.92
C ASP A 349 -18.62 -5.34 -14.42
N LYS A 350 -17.66 -4.87 -15.24
CA LYS A 350 -17.68 -5.05 -16.69
C LYS A 350 -17.56 -6.50 -17.12
N PHE A 351 -16.58 -7.22 -16.55
CA PHE A 351 -16.29 -8.59 -16.96
C PHE A 351 -17.00 -9.65 -16.12
N GLN A 352 -17.64 -9.24 -15.01
CA GLN A 352 -18.32 -10.15 -14.08
C GLN A 352 -17.37 -11.26 -13.61
N VAL A 353 -16.25 -10.85 -13.00
CA VAL A 353 -15.18 -11.73 -12.51
C VAL A 353 -14.61 -11.20 -11.20
N PRO A 354 -13.97 -12.06 -10.39
CA PRO A 354 -13.17 -11.63 -9.27
C PRO A 354 -11.95 -10.81 -9.72
N VAL A 355 -11.72 -9.68 -9.05
CA VAL A 355 -10.52 -8.83 -9.20
C VAL A 355 -9.84 -8.71 -7.85
N ILE A 356 -8.58 -9.12 -7.78
CA ILE A 356 -7.79 -9.11 -6.55
C ILE A 356 -6.75 -8.00 -6.65
N ILE A 357 -6.71 -7.13 -5.64
CA ILE A 357 -5.69 -6.11 -5.47
C ILE A 357 -4.67 -6.66 -4.47
N LEU A 358 -3.47 -6.94 -4.95
CA LEU A 358 -2.34 -7.40 -4.13
C LEU A 358 -1.62 -6.18 -3.55
N SER A 359 -2.10 -5.68 -2.41
CA SER A 359 -1.36 -4.73 -1.59
C SER A 359 -0.44 -5.50 -0.63
N ASP A 360 0.37 -4.78 0.14
CA ASP A 360 1.14 -5.35 1.24
C ASP A 360 1.27 -4.33 2.38
N GLN A 361 1.81 -4.78 3.51
CA GLN A 361 1.94 -3.93 4.69
C GLN A 361 2.78 -2.67 4.41
N TYR A 362 3.86 -2.77 3.62
CA TYR A 362 4.70 -1.62 3.29
C TYR A 362 3.94 -0.55 2.50
N LEU A 363 3.18 -0.94 1.47
CA LEU A 363 2.36 -0.01 0.68
C LEU A 363 1.26 0.64 1.54
N VAL A 364 0.55 -0.17 2.32
CA VAL A 364 -0.61 0.30 3.13
C VAL A 364 -0.16 1.29 4.20
N ASP A 365 1.03 1.09 4.79
CA ASP A 365 1.59 1.96 5.82
C ASP A 365 2.47 3.09 5.27
N SER A 366 2.80 3.09 3.98
CA SER A 366 3.54 4.20 3.35
C SER A 366 2.71 5.49 3.37
N TYR A 367 3.33 6.60 3.80
CA TYR A 367 2.68 7.89 3.99
C TYR A 367 3.54 9.00 3.38
N TYR A 368 3.06 9.61 2.30
CA TYR A 368 3.82 10.65 1.61
C TYR A 368 2.94 11.64 0.84
N ASN A 369 3.54 12.76 0.43
CA ASN A 369 2.85 13.76 -0.36
C ASN A 369 2.81 13.37 -1.83
N ILE A 370 1.64 13.50 -2.41
CA ILE A 370 1.38 13.30 -3.84
C ILE A 370 0.75 14.56 -4.42
N SER A 371 1.11 14.89 -5.64
CA SER A 371 0.38 15.90 -6.40
C SER A 371 -1.04 15.39 -6.66
N ASN A 372 -1.90 16.29 -7.05
CA ASN A 372 -3.35 16.08 -7.17
C ASN A 372 -3.74 14.73 -7.80
N LEU A 373 -4.73 14.05 -7.22
CA LEU A 373 -5.39 12.91 -7.83
C LEU A 373 -6.51 13.40 -8.73
N GLU A 374 -6.49 13.01 -10.00
CA GLU A 374 -7.58 13.30 -10.92
C GLU A 374 -8.77 12.41 -10.61
N VAL A 375 -9.77 12.97 -9.93
CA VAL A 375 -11.04 12.27 -9.69
C VAL A 375 -11.91 12.43 -10.93
N PRO A 376 -12.44 11.33 -11.51
CA PRO A 376 -13.32 11.42 -12.65
C PRO A 376 -14.54 12.28 -12.35
N LYS A 377 -14.87 13.21 -13.23
CA LYS A 377 -16.07 14.05 -13.12
C LYS A 377 -17.37 13.30 -13.45
N VAL A 378 -17.26 12.08 -13.96
CA VAL A 378 -18.39 11.25 -14.39
C VAL A 378 -18.65 10.16 -13.36
N GLN A 379 -19.91 9.89 -13.07
CA GLN A 379 -20.30 8.77 -12.20
C GLN A 379 -19.72 7.45 -12.72
N PRO A 380 -19.30 6.55 -11.83
CA PRO A 380 -18.81 5.24 -12.25
C PRO A 380 -19.83 4.51 -13.13
N GLN A 381 -19.37 4.02 -14.27
CA GLN A 381 -20.24 3.28 -15.20
C GLN A 381 -20.71 1.98 -14.51
N LYS A 382 -22.01 1.75 -14.49
CA LYS A 382 -22.63 0.49 -14.04
C LYS A 382 -22.99 -0.37 -15.24
N PHE A 383 -22.63 -1.65 -15.19
CA PHE A 383 -22.92 -2.63 -16.24
C PHE A 383 -24.12 -3.48 -15.86
N ILE A 384 -25.25 -2.81 -15.57
CA ILE A 384 -26.52 -3.44 -15.16
C ILE A 384 -27.56 -3.12 -16.23
N VAL A 385 -28.37 -4.10 -16.60
CA VAL A 385 -29.49 -3.97 -17.51
C VAL A 385 -30.83 -4.12 -16.77
N GLU A 386 -31.89 -3.54 -17.32
CA GLU A 386 -33.25 -3.82 -16.86
C GLU A 386 -33.65 -5.27 -17.19
N THR A 387 -34.29 -5.95 -16.23
CA THR A 387 -34.76 -7.32 -16.42
C THR A 387 -36.17 -7.30 -16.99
N THR A 388 -36.34 -7.79 -18.22
CA THR A 388 -37.63 -8.05 -18.87
C THR A 388 -38.15 -9.45 -18.51
N LYS A 389 -39.40 -9.77 -18.85
CA LYS A 389 -40.00 -11.10 -18.56
C LYS A 389 -39.21 -12.28 -19.12
N ASP A 390 -38.51 -12.06 -20.27
CA ASP A 390 -37.71 -13.08 -20.94
C ASP A 390 -36.23 -12.98 -20.60
N TYR A 391 -35.86 -12.30 -19.50
CA TYR A 391 -34.49 -12.12 -19.09
C TYR A 391 -33.82 -13.46 -18.74
N LYS A 392 -32.59 -13.63 -19.27
CA LYS A 392 -31.73 -14.79 -19.00
C LYS A 392 -30.41 -14.31 -18.43
N ARG A 393 -30.13 -14.66 -17.17
CA ARG A 393 -28.92 -14.23 -16.46
C ARG A 393 -27.64 -14.70 -17.13
N TYR A 394 -27.65 -15.87 -17.75
CA TYR A 394 -26.45 -16.50 -18.35
C TYR A 394 -26.57 -16.67 -19.85
N GLN A 395 -27.33 -15.79 -20.51
CA GLN A 395 -27.47 -15.82 -21.96
C GLN A 395 -26.14 -16.02 -22.66
N LEU A 396 -26.08 -16.98 -23.59
CA LEU A 396 -24.91 -17.22 -24.43
C LEU A 396 -24.69 -16.07 -25.40
N VAL A 397 -23.57 -15.37 -25.25
CA VAL A 397 -23.20 -14.21 -26.06
C VAL A 397 -21.79 -14.35 -26.60
N GLU A 398 -21.49 -13.64 -27.67
CA GLU A 398 -20.23 -13.80 -28.41
C GLU A 398 -18.98 -13.57 -27.56
N ASN A 399 -18.99 -12.59 -26.66
CA ASN A 399 -17.86 -12.25 -25.79
C ASN A 399 -17.86 -12.97 -24.44
N GLY A 400 -18.84 -13.86 -24.19
CA GLY A 400 -18.98 -14.60 -22.93
C GLY A 400 -19.49 -13.78 -21.74
N ILE A 401 -19.80 -12.48 -21.91
CA ILE A 401 -20.24 -11.57 -20.84
C ILE A 401 -21.74 -11.32 -21.00
N SER A 402 -22.57 -12.09 -20.31
CA SER A 402 -24.01 -11.95 -20.38
C SER A 402 -24.49 -10.63 -19.78
N PRO A 403 -25.57 -10.04 -20.29
CA PRO A 403 -26.21 -8.88 -19.68
C PRO A 403 -26.57 -9.15 -18.22
N ARG A 404 -26.04 -8.38 -17.28
CA ARG A 404 -26.28 -8.57 -15.85
C ARG A 404 -27.46 -7.75 -15.36
N GLY A 405 -28.56 -8.42 -15.04
CA GLY A 405 -29.67 -7.84 -14.32
C GLY A 405 -29.54 -7.97 -12.81
N ILE A 406 -30.34 -7.26 -12.08
CA ILE A 406 -30.49 -7.33 -10.62
C ILE A 406 -31.95 -7.61 -10.24
N PRO A 407 -32.23 -8.20 -9.06
CA PRO A 407 -33.61 -8.41 -8.59
C PRO A 407 -34.41 -7.11 -8.49
N GLY A 408 -35.72 -7.20 -8.73
CA GLY A 408 -36.66 -6.09 -8.59
C GLY A 408 -37.23 -5.54 -9.90
N GLY A 409 -36.80 -6.05 -11.06
CA GLY A 409 -37.43 -5.79 -12.37
C GLY A 409 -38.57 -6.76 -12.69
N GLU A 410 -39.00 -6.80 -13.97
CA GLU A 410 -40.08 -7.71 -14.41
C GLU A 410 -39.61 -9.16 -14.53
N GLY A 411 -38.34 -9.40 -14.84
CA GLY A 411 -37.76 -10.72 -15.01
C GLY A 411 -37.15 -11.28 -13.75
N LEU A 412 -37.19 -12.59 -13.61
CA LEU A 412 -36.49 -13.31 -12.55
C LEU A 412 -34.98 -13.27 -12.78
N VAL A 413 -34.23 -13.01 -11.73
CA VAL A 413 -32.76 -13.13 -11.74
C VAL A 413 -32.40 -14.36 -10.91
N ASP A 414 -32.26 -15.49 -11.60
CA ASP A 414 -31.90 -16.74 -10.97
C ASP A 414 -30.38 -16.97 -11.05
N VAL A 415 -29.77 -17.43 -9.96
CA VAL A 415 -28.33 -17.75 -9.85
C VAL A 415 -28.16 -19.03 -9.07
N ASP A 416 -27.35 -19.95 -9.59
CA ASP A 416 -27.11 -21.23 -8.97
C ASP A 416 -25.61 -21.53 -8.88
N SER A 417 -25.20 -22.18 -7.80
CA SER A 417 -23.84 -22.69 -7.59
C SER A 417 -23.56 -23.98 -8.33
N ASP A 418 -24.62 -24.74 -8.69
CA ASP A 418 -24.51 -25.88 -9.59
C ASP A 418 -24.36 -25.44 -11.04
N GLU A 419 -24.12 -26.37 -11.96
CA GLU A 419 -24.15 -26.03 -13.38
C GLU A 419 -25.60 -25.69 -13.79
N HIS A 420 -25.74 -24.66 -14.62
CA HIS A 420 -27.02 -24.05 -14.92
C HIS A 420 -27.16 -23.72 -16.41
N ASP A 421 -28.39 -23.57 -16.86
CA ASP A 421 -28.72 -23.13 -18.19
C ASP A 421 -28.65 -21.59 -18.33
N GLU A 422 -29.02 -21.07 -19.49
CA GLU A 422 -29.03 -19.62 -19.74
C GLU A 422 -29.94 -18.83 -18.79
N SER A 423 -30.99 -19.45 -18.25
CA SER A 423 -31.94 -18.84 -17.33
C SER A 423 -31.45 -18.83 -15.89
N GLY A 424 -30.48 -19.68 -15.55
CA GLY A 424 -29.98 -19.89 -14.19
C GLY A 424 -30.52 -21.14 -13.54
N HIS A 425 -31.33 -21.95 -14.23
CA HIS A 425 -31.87 -23.18 -13.67
C HIS A 425 -30.81 -24.27 -13.70
N ILE A 426 -30.72 -25.04 -12.60
CA ILE A 426 -29.83 -26.17 -12.46
C ILE A 426 -30.01 -27.19 -13.59
N THR A 427 -28.90 -27.73 -14.10
CA THR A 427 -28.92 -28.75 -15.16
C THR A 427 -27.80 -29.76 -15.02
N GLU A 428 -28.09 -31.03 -15.41
CA GLU A 428 -27.09 -32.08 -15.58
C GLU A 428 -26.82 -32.38 -17.06
N ASP A 429 -27.28 -31.55 -17.98
CA ASP A 429 -27.03 -31.68 -19.42
C ASP A 429 -25.56 -31.39 -19.73
N LEU A 430 -24.84 -32.39 -20.24
CA LEU A 430 -23.41 -32.33 -20.51
C LEU A 430 -23.05 -31.38 -21.67
N ASP A 431 -23.94 -31.18 -22.63
CA ASP A 431 -23.73 -30.26 -23.75
C ASP A 431 -23.93 -28.79 -23.28
N ILE A 432 -24.87 -28.55 -22.37
CA ILE A 432 -25.00 -27.25 -21.71
C ILE A 432 -23.77 -26.95 -20.86
N ARG A 433 -23.30 -27.93 -20.09
CA ARG A 433 -22.06 -27.80 -19.29
C ARG A 433 -20.89 -27.32 -20.14
N VAL A 434 -20.65 -27.92 -21.31
CA VAL A 434 -19.56 -27.53 -22.21
C VAL A 434 -19.72 -26.06 -22.64
N LYS A 435 -20.92 -25.67 -23.11
CA LYS A 435 -21.20 -24.32 -23.56
C LYS A 435 -21.00 -23.27 -22.46
N MET A 436 -21.40 -23.57 -21.22
CA MET A 436 -21.26 -22.65 -20.09
C MET A 436 -19.81 -22.52 -19.63
N VAL A 437 -19.00 -23.58 -19.67
CA VAL A 437 -17.56 -23.50 -19.41
C VAL A 437 -16.87 -22.63 -20.46
N GLU A 438 -17.12 -22.92 -21.74
CA GLU A 438 -16.56 -22.15 -22.85
C GLU A 438 -16.94 -20.67 -22.75
N LYS A 439 -18.20 -20.36 -22.43
CA LYS A 439 -18.70 -19.01 -22.21
C LYS A 439 -17.92 -18.30 -21.08
N ARG A 440 -17.77 -18.94 -19.91
CA ARG A 440 -17.03 -18.38 -18.78
C ARG A 440 -15.56 -18.11 -19.14
N LEU A 441 -14.89 -19.04 -19.83
CA LEU A 441 -13.49 -18.90 -20.23
C LEU A 441 -13.29 -17.86 -21.35
N LYS A 442 -14.27 -17.69 -22.23
CA LYS A 442 -14.22 -16.71 -23.32
C LYS A 442 -14.08 -15.27 -22.86
N LYS A 443 -14.49 -14.96 -21.61
CA LYS A 443 -14.25 -13.65 -20.98
C LYS A 443 -12.77 -13.26 -20.97
N PHE A 444 -11.84 -14.23 -20.97
CA PHE A 444 -10.41 -13.94 -21.06
C PHE A 444 -10.03 -13.13 -22.29
N ASP A 445 -10.71 -13.32 -23.43
CA ASP A 445 -10.43 -12.57 -24.65
C ASP A 445 -10.78 -11.09 -24.49
N ALA A 446 -11.94 -10.81 -23.89
CA ALA A 446 -12.35 -9.45 -23.57
C ALA A 446 -11.43 -8.80 -22.51
N ILE A 447 -11.02 -9.55 -21.49
CA ILE A 447 -10.07 -9.10 -20.47
C ILE A 447 -8.72 -8.77 -21.11
N ARG A 448 -8.20 -9.65 -21.97
CA ARG A 448 -6.91 -9.46 -22.66
C ARG A 448 -6.86 -8.21 -23.53
N ALA A 449 -7.99 -7.77 -24.07
CA ALA A 449 -8.08 -6.54 -24.85
C ALA A 449 -7.89 -5.26 -24.01
N GLU A 450 -8.03 -5.35 -22.67
CA GLU A 450 -7.94 -4.20 -21.76
C GLU A 450 -6.87 -4.38 -20.67
N ILE A 451 -5.94 -5.34 -20.83
CA ILE A 451 -4.83 -5.53 -19.89
C ILE A 451 -3.98 -4.25 -19.79
N ILE A 452 -3.65 -3.86 -18.57
CA ILE A 452 -2.76 -2.74 -18.32
C ILE A 452 -1.33 -3.14 -18.74
N PRO A 453 -0.71 -2.42 -19.70
CA PRO A 453 0.65 -2.72 -20.13
C PRO A 453 1.66 -2.45 -19.00
N PRO A 454 2.78 -3.19 -18.98
CA PRO A 454 3.87 -2.88 -18.06
C PRO A 454 4.49 -1.53 -18.41
N GLU A 455 4.93 -0.80 -17.37
CA GLU A 455 5.60 0.48 -17.53
C GLU A 455 7.10 0.25 -17.79
N PHE A 456 7.59 0.74 -18.92
CA PHE A 456 9.01 0.65 -19.29
C PHE A 456 9.74 1.95 -18.97
N ILE A 457 10.79 1.86 -18.15
CA ILE A 457 11.58 3.00 -17.67
C ILE A 457 13.04 2.75 -18.05
N GLY A 458 13.60 3.61 -18.90
CA GLY A 458 15.01 3.54 -19.26
C GLY A 458 15.29 3.67 -20.76
N PRO A 459 16.52 3.39 -21.19
CA PRO A 459 16.94 3.52 -22.57
C PRO A 459 16.36 2.40 -23.44
N LYS A 460 15.98 2.72 -24.68
CA LYS A 460 15.42 1.73 -25.63
C LYS A 460 16.44 0.66 -26.05
N ASP A 461 17.73 0.96 -26.01
CA ASP A 461 18.84 0.09 -26.37
C ASP A 461 19.48 -0.61 -25.16
N TYR A 462 18.64 -0.91 -24.16
CA TYR A 462 19.07 -1.60 -22.94
C TYR A 462 19.68 -2.96 -23.19
N GLN A 463 20.57 -3.36 -22.29
CA GLN A 463 21.15 -4.71 -22.25
C GLN A 463 20.72 -5.48 -21.00
N THR A 464 20.54 -4.78 -19.89
CA THR A 464 20.04 -5.33 -18.64
C THR A 464 18.61 -4.84 -18.40
N LEU A 465 17.69 -5.78 -18.20
CA LEU A 465 16.31 -5.49 -17.81
C LEU A 465 16.07 -5.94 -16.38
N VAL A 466 15.77 -4.98 -15.52
CA VAL A 466 15.27 -5.24 -14.17
C VAL A 466 13.76 -5.33 -14.24
N VAL A 467 13.18 -6.33 -13.58
CA VAL A 467 11.73 -6.54 -13.51
C VAL A 467 11.28 -6.49 -12.07
N GLY A 468 10.16 -5.83 -11.82
CA GLY A 468 9.53 -5.77 -10.49
C GLY A 468 8.03 -5.49 -10.60
N TRP A 469 7.32 -5.66 -9.48
CA TRP A 469 5.89 -5.47 -9.40
C TRP A 469 5.47 -4.96 -8.02
N GLY A 470 4.27 -4.36 -7.94
CA GLY A 470 3.71 -3.93 -6.68
C GLY A 470 4.62 -2.95 -5.93
N SER A 471 4.62 -3.04 -4.62
CA SER A 471 5.28 -2.12 -3.69
C SER A 471 6.81 -2.01 -3.82
N THR A 472 7.45 -2.93 -4.54
CA THR A 472 8.91 -2.84 -4.82
C THR A 472 9.28 -1.73 -5.81
N TYR A 473 8.29 -1.17 -6.53
CA TYR A 473 8.49 -0.16 -7.57
C TYR A 473 9.33 1.05 -7.14
N PRO A 474 9.04 1.77 -6.06
CA PRO A 474 9.77 3.00 -5.73
C PRO A 474 11.24 2.74 -5.47
N MET A 475 11.56 1.67 -4.73
CA MET A 475 12.94 1.31 -4.40
C MET A 475 13.73 0.86 -5.63
N ILE A 476 13.11 0.04 -6.50
CA ILE A 476 13.77 -0.40 -7.74
C ILE A 476 14.03 0.78 -8.66
N ARG A 477 13.05 1.64 -8.86
CA ARG A 477 13.17 2.82 -9.70
C ARG A 477 14.33 3.72 -9.25
N GLU A 478 14.33 4.11 -7.97
CA GLU A 478 15.38 4.97 -7.42
C GLU A 478 16.75 4.28 -7.45
N ALA A 479 16.81 2.96 -7.20
CA ALA A 479 18.08 2.22 -7.28
C ALA A 479 18.62 2.16 -8.71
N VAL A 480 17.79 1.87 -9.71
CA VAL A 480 18.21 1.83 -11.12
C VAL A 480 18.71 3.18 -11.60
N GLU A 481 18.03 4.27 -11.23
CA GLU A 481 18.47 5.63 -11.50
C GLU A 481 19.86 5.93 -10.88
N ASN A 482 20.05 5.53 -9.61
CA ASN A 482 21.29 5.79 -8.85
C ASN A 482 22.45 4.86 -9.22
N VAL A 483 22.18 3.68 -9.78
CA VAL A 483 23.22 2.80 -10.34
C VAL A 483 23.94 3.48 -11.51
N GLY A 484 23.23 4.33 -12.26
CA GLY A 484 23.80 5.15 -13.34
C GLY A 484 24.23 4.36 -14.58
N ASP A 485 23.72 3.13 -14.76
CA ASP A 485 24.03 2.31 -15.93
C ASP A 485 23.14 2.70 -17.11
N LYS A 486 23.74 3.32 -18.13
CA LYS A 486 23.05 3.79 -19.34
C LYS A 486 22.48 2.65 -20.21
N LYS A 487 22.72 1.38 -19.88
CA LYS A 487 22.21 0.20 -20.58
C LYS A 487 21.28 -0.63 -19.68
N MET A 488 20.88 -0.11 -18.53
CA MET A 488 19.91 -0.73 -17.62
C MET A 488 18.55 -0.08 -17.78
N ALA A 489 17.51 -0.89 -17.90
CA ALA A 489 16.12 -0.46 -17.90
C ALA A 489 15.33 -1.20 -16.81
N PHE A 490 14.20 -0.65 -16.42
CA PHE A 490 13.26 -1.23 -15.48
C PHE A 490 11.91 -1.45 -16.14
N LEU A 491 11.35 -2.63 -15.98
CA LEU A 491 10.01 -3.01 -16.43
C LEU A 491 9.14 -3.28 -15.21
N TYR A 492 8.15 -2.44 -15.01
CA TYR A 492 7.26 -2.46 -13.86
C TYR A 492 5.86 -2.98 -14.23
N PHE A 493 5.33 -3.90 -13.42
CA PHE A 493 4.01 -4.48 -13.60
C PHE A 493 3.04 -3.99 -12.52
N LYS A 494 1.97 -3.30 -12.97
CA LYS A 494 0.82 -2.88 -12.16
C LYS A 494 -0.32 -3.91 -12.20
N GLN A 495 -0.40 -4.66 -13.29
CA GLN A 495 -1.25 -5.83 -13.44
C GLN A 495 -0.34 -7.04 -13.61
N VAL A 496 -0.48 -8.00 -12.71
CA VAL A 496 0.35 -9.20 -12.65
C VAL A 496 -0.35 -10.43 -13.25
N TYR A 497 -1.65 -10.34 -13.49
CA TYR A 497 -2.40 -11.36 -14.24
C TYR A 497 -3.72 -10.80 -14.79
N PRO A 498 -4.16 -11.15 -16.04
CA PRO A 498 -3.33 -11.81 -17.07
C PRO A 498 -2.10 -10.96 -17.45
N ILE A 499 -1.05 -11.63 -17.94
CA ILE A 499 0.19 -10.94 -18.37
C ILE A 499 0.00 -10.26 -19.72
N HIS A 500 0.42 -9.00 -19.83
CA HIS A 500 0.38 -8.27 -21.10
C HIS A 500 1.35 -8.88 -22.12
N PRO A 501 0.94 -9.07 -23.38
CA PRO A 501 1.77 -9.74 -24.42
C PRO A 501 3.13 -9.08 -24.67
N ASP A 502 3.24 -7.75 -24.48
CA ASP A 502 4.49 -7.02 -24.65
C ASP A 502 5.57 -7.41 -23.63
N ALA A 503 5.21 -8.04 -22.50
CA ALA A 503 6.17 -8.55 -21.53
C ALA A 503 7.21 -9.45 -22.20
N LYS A 504 6.76 -10.36 -23.09
CA LYS A 504 7.65 -11.27 -23.83
C LYS A 504 8.66 -10.51 -24.69
N LYS A 505 8.24 -9.46 -25.39
CA LYS A 505 9.14 -8.64 -26.25
C LYS A 505 10.25 -7.98 -25.44
N TYR A 506 9.88 -7.36 -24.30
CA TYR A 506 10.86 -6.72 -23.42
C TYR A 506 11.86 -7.72 -22.87
N LEU A 507 11.39 -8.88 -22.40
CA LEU A 507 12.25 -9.93 -21.87
C LEU A 507 13.20 -10.52 -22.93
N GLN A 508 12.71 -10.71 -24.16
CA GLN A 508 13.53 -11.23 -25.28
C GLN A 508 14.62 -10.25 -25.73
N SER A 509 14.36 -8.95 -25.66
CA SER A 509 15.30 -7.91 -26.08
C SER A 509 16.48 -7.72 -25.13
N ALA A 510 16.36 -8.20 -23.88
CA ALA A 510 17.40 -8.08 -22.87
C ALA A 510 18.46 -9.19 -23.03
N LYS A 511 19.75 -8.82 -22.86
CA LYS A 511 20.84 -9.81 -22.72
C LYS A 511 20.89 -10.40 -21.31
N LYS A 512 20.57 -9.58 -20.29
CA LYS A 512 20.51 -9.97 -18.88
C LYS A 512 19.18 -9.54 -18.27
N ARG A 513 18.48 -10.48 -17.63
CA ARG A 513 17.18 -10.28 -16.98
C ARG A 513 17.33 -10.51 -15.49
N ILE A 514 16.93 -9.51 -14.71
CA ILE A 514 17.00 -9.53 -13.25
C ILE A 514 15.58 -9.34 -12.73
N ILE A 515 15.09 -10.24 -11.88
CA ILE A 515 13.83 -10.03 -11.17
C ILE A 515 14.08 -9.68 -9.72
N ILE A 516 13.30 -8.73 -9.20
CA ILE A 516 13.37 -8.29 -7.81
C ILE A 516 12.00 -8.49 -7.17
N GLU A 517 11.94 -9.32 -6.10
CA GLU A 517 10.71 -9.64 -5.41
C GLU A 517 10.89 -9.74 -3.90
N ASN A 518 9.91 -9.28 -3.16
CA ASN A 518 9.88 -9.39 -1.70
C ASN A 518 9.23 -10.72 -1.26
N ASN A 519 9.75 -11.83 -1.79
CA ASN A 519 9.39 -13.21 -1.40
C ASN A 519 10.57 -14.16 -1.63
N ALA A 520 10.45 -15.39 -1.13
CA ALA A 520 11.54 -16.38 -1.13
C ALA A 520 11.68 -17.15 -2.45
N THR A 521 10.63 -17.24 -3.28
CA THR A 521 10.56 -18.21 -4.37
C THR A 521 10.47 -17.59 -5.76
N SER A 522 10.48 -16.25 -5.85
CA SER A 522 10.30 -15.52 -7.12
C SER A 522 8.98 -15.88 -7.80
N GLN A 523 7.87 -15.66 -7.10
CA GLN A 523 6.54 -16.07 -7.55
C GLN A 523 6.15 -15.44 -8.89
N PHE A 524 6.41 -14.15 -9.06
CA PHE A 524 6.15 -13.47 -10.32
C PHE A 524 7.12 -13.88 -11.43
N GLY A 525 8.38 -14.14 -11.08
CA GLY A 525 9.36 -14.72 -12.01
C GLY A 525 8.93 -16.09 -12.52
N GLN A 526 8.36 -16.94 -11.66
CA GLN A 526 7.79 -18.22 -12.06
C GLN A 526 6.60 -18.04 -13.02
N LEU A 527 5.71 -17.12 -12.69
CA LEU A 527 4.55 -16.82 -13.54
C LEU A 527 4.97 -16.27 -14.90
N LEU A 528 5.90 -15.32 -14.95
CA LEU A 528 6.44 -14.81 -16.22
C LEU A 528 7.11 -15.90 -17.05
N LYS A 529 7.84 -16.82 -16.41
CA LYS A 529 8.42 -17.99 -17.10
C LYS A 529 7.34 -18.90 -17.67
N LEU A 530 6.28 -19.15 -16.93
CA LEU A 530 5.15 -19.97 -17.39
C LEU A 530 4.47 -19.34 -18.63
N GLU A 531 4.18 -18.05 -18.57
CA GLU A 531 3.44 -17.33 -19.62
C GLU A 531 4.29 -16.98 -20.86
N THR A 532 5.59 -16.75 -20.69
CA THR A 532 6.46 -16.26 -21.79
C THR A 532 7.46 -17.29 -22.30
N GLY A 533 7.75 -18.32 -21.52
CA GLY A 533 8.82 -19.30 -21.76
C GLY A 533 10.22 -18.78 -21.42
N ILE A 534 10.36 -17.59 -20.79
CA ILE A 534 11.65 -16.94 -20.55
C ILE A 534 11.94 -16.92 -19.05
N ASP A 535 13.13 -17.41 -18.66
CA ASP A 535 13.62 -17.37 -17.27
C ASP A 535 14.51 -16.15 -17.02
N PHE A 536 14.79 -15.89 -15.76
CA PHE A 536 15.63 -14.80 -15.29
C PHE A 536 17.05 -15.27 -15.01
N ASP A 537 18.03 -14.47 -15.43
CA ASP A 537 19.45 -14.76 -15.24
C ASP A 537 19.90 -14.50 -13.79
N LYS A 538 19.22 -13.56 -13.08
CA LYS A 538 19.45 -13.25 -11.66
C LYS A 538 18.13 -13.00 -10.95
N LYS A 539 17.99 -13.53 -9.73
CA LYS A 539 16.86 -13.29 -8.84
C LYS A 539 17.35 -12.60 -7.59
N ILE A 540 16.85 -11.41 -7.31
CA ILE A 540 17.14 -10.63 -6.10
C ILE A 540 15.90 -10.75 -5.20
N LEU A 541 15.98 -11.59 -4.19
CA LEU A 541 14.87 -11.95 -3.32
C LEU A 541 15.13 -11.47 -1.89
N LYS A 542 14.06 -11.02 -1.21
CA LYS A 542 14.07 -10.63 0.21
C LYS A 542 12.81 -11.14 0.89
N TYR A 543 12.97 -11.84 2.00
CA TYR A 543 11.87 -12.50 2.72
C TYR A 543 12.08 -12.52 4.24
N ASN A 544 12.68 -11.46 4.76
CA ASN A 544 12.91 -11.28 6.20
C ASN A 544 11.84 -10.39 6.88
N GLY A 545 10.76 -10.08 6.17
CA GLY A 545 9.68 -9.24 6.67
C GLY A 545 9.91 -7.73 6.53
N MET A 546 11.01 -7.30 5.92
CA MET A 546 11.34 -5.90 5.69
C MET A 546 11.29 -5.56 4.19
N PRO A 547 10.94 -4.32 3.82
CA PRO A 547 11.04 -3.87 2.44
C PRO A 547 12.51 -3.83 1.99
N PHE A 548 12.75 -3.85 0.68
CA PHE A 548 14.05 -3.48 0.15
C PHE A 548 14.35 -2.01 0.45
N SER A 549 15.62 -1.70 0.70
CA SER A 549 16.08 -0.31 0.67
C SER A 549 16.75 0.02 -0.66
N VAL A 550 16.81 1.31 -0.96
CA VAL A 550 17.49 1.80 -2.17
C VAL A 550 18.96 1.41 -2.18
N GLU A 551 19.64 1.54 -1.04
CA GLU A 551 21.06 1.21 -0.89
C GLU A 551 21.32 -0.29 -1.10
N GLU A 552 20.48 -1.15 -0.51
CA GLU A 552 20.56 -2.60 -0.68
C GLU A 552 20.44 -2.98 -2.16
N LEU A 553 19.46 -2.41 -2.86
CA LEU A 553 19.26 -2.70 -4.28
C LEU A 553 20.42 -2.18 -5.15
N ILE A 554 20.96 -1.00 -4.86
CA ILE A 554 22.14 -0.47 -5.57
C ILE A 554 23.32 -1.43 -5.43
N SER A 555 23.59 -1.92 -4.21
CA SER A 555 24.65 -2.91 -3.95
C SER A 555 24.42 -4.18 -4.76
N ARG A 556 23.26 -4.80 -4.61
CA ARG A 556 22.93 -6.08 -5.29
C ARG A 556 22.88 -5.97 -6.83
N LEU A 557 22.51 -4.81 -7.37
CA LEU A 557 22.51 -4.57 -8.81
C LEU A 557 23.93 -4.37 -9.37
N LYS A 558 24.87 -3.90 -8.54
CA LYS A 558 26.29 -3.76 -8.91
C LYS A 558 27.07 -5.07 -8.77
N GLU A 559 26.64 -5.99 -7.91
CA GLU A 559 27.24 -7.30 -7.75
C GLU A 559 27.07 -8.15 -9.02
N GLY A 560 28.20 -8.58 -9.61
CA GLY A 560 28.21 -9.43 -10.81
C GLY A 560 28.04 -8.67 -12.13
N ARG A 561 28.53 -7.42 -12.15
CA ARG A 561 28.83 -6.66 -13.39
C ARG A 561 30.07 -7.18 -14.07
#